data_f1a5fd62ba6bed2b1a19582ede9e9d17
#
_entry.id   f1a5fd62ba6bed2b1a19582ede9e9d17
#
_cell.length_a   1.000
_cell.length_b   1.000
_cell.length_c   1.000
_cell.angle_alpha   90.00
_cell.angle_beta   90.00
_cell.angle_gamma   90.00
#
_symmetry.space_group_name_H-M   'P 1'
#
loop_
_entity.id
_entity.type
_entity.pdbx_description
1 polymer ?
#
loop_
_entity_poly.entity_id
_entity_poly.type
_entity_poly.pdbx_seq_one_letter_code
_entity_poly.pdbx_strand_id
1 'polypeptide(L)'
;MAIKIRRDKDVHDIDGGWFQARWHYSFDSYRDPEYTIFGRLRVFNDDRLIPGAVWPLHPHQNVEGLTYVVEGSFGHKDDVGGAFGPLPAGSVQRMTLGSGAWHSELNASETEPMRFIQMWILPDQLGLKPGVEQKEFTTTDRHNKLLKAISKDGGDSVLVNGDAHIYVSRVDTGVELKYDIEDNRGIYFYVISGAVELNGNRLETGDNAQVTEENLISIRGAETAEIIFVDTRLDN
;
A
#
# COMPACT_ATOMS: atom_id res chain seq x y z
N MET A 1 -17.35 3.50 15.99
CA MET A 1 -17.53 2.17 15.36
C MET A 1 -16.13 1.59 15.19
N ALA A 2 -15.90 0.41 15.73
CA ALA A 2 -14.59 -0.25 15.66
C ALA A 2 -14.13 -0.57 14.23
N ILE A 3 -15.06 -0.76 13.28
CA ILE A 3 -14.77 -0.99 11.86
C ILE A 3 -15.59 -0.02 11.01
N LYS A 4 -14.91 0.92 10.33
CA LYS A 4 -15.49 1.87 9.38
C LYS A 4 -15.18 1.39 7.96
N ILE A 5 -16.19 0.85 7.26
CA ILE A 5 -16.06 0.36 5.88
C ILE A 5 -16.37 1.50 4.90
N ARG A 6 -15.52 1.66 3.87
CA ARG A 6 -15.75 2.50 2.71
C ARG A 6 -15.78 1.62 1.46
N ARG A 7 -16.87 1.73 0.69
CA ARG A 7 -17.05 0.93 -0.52
C ARG A 7 -16.26 1.51 -1.69
N ASP A 8 -15.86 0.66 -2.64
CA ASP A 8 -15.11 1.07 -3.83
C ASP A 8 -15.75 2.26 -4.55
N LYS A 9 -17.07 2.23 -4.76
CA LYS A 9 -17.84 3.30 -5.42
C LYS A 9 -17.76 4.66 -4.71
N ASP A 10 -17.39 4.68 -3.43
CA ASP A 10 -17.31 5.89 -2.60
C ASP A 10 -15.85 6.41 -2.51
N VAL A 11 -14.89 5.69 -3.10
CA VAL A 11 -13.49 6.12 -3.22
C VAL A 11 -13.34 7.06 -4.41
N HIS A 12 -12.53 8.09 -4.25
CA HIS A 12 -12.28 9.06 -5.33
C HIS A 12 -11.57 8.40 -6.51
N ASP A 13 -12.20 8.48 -7.67
CA ASP A 13 -11.75 7.87 -8.92
C ASP A 13 -11.24 8.93 -9.89
N ILE A 14 -10.11 8.66 -10.53
CA ILE A 14 -9.51 9.53 -11.55
C ILE A 14 -9.14 8.71 -12.77
N ASP A 15 -9.49 9.24 -13.94
CA ASP A 15 -9.02 8.78 -15.23
C ASP A 15 -8.28 9.93 -15.93
N GLY A 16 -6.97 9.83 -15.99
CA GLY A 16 -6.07 10.77 -16.69
C GLY A 16 -5.71 10.33 -18.11
N GLY A 17 -6.35 9.28 -18.61
CA GLY A 17 -6.12 8.70 -19.94
C GLY A 17 -4.95 7.73 -19.96
N TRP A 18 -3.76 8.14 -19.56
CA TRP A 18 -2.58 7.27 -19.47
C TRP A 18 -2.40 6.59 -18.11
N PHE A 19 -3.15 7.06 -17.09
CA PHE A 19 -3.26 6.43 -15.77
C PHE A 19 -4.71 6.44 -15.30
N GLN A 20 -5.05 5.48 -14.44
CA GLN A 20 -6.26 5.46 -13.64
C GLN A 20 -5.85 5.30 -12.18
N ALA A 21 -6.54 5.98 -11.26
CA ALA A 21 -6.19 5.95 -9.85
C ALA A 21 -7.42 5.98 -8.95
N ARG A 22 -7.34 5.25 -7.82
CA ARG A 22 -8.24 5.32 -6.69
C ARG A 22 -7.52 6.00 -5.53
N TRP A 23 -7.89 7.25 -5.20
CA TRP A 23 -7.29 7.99 -4.09
C TRP A 23 -8.14 7.84 -2.83
N HIS A 24 -7.60 7.14 -1.86
CA HIS A 24 -8.31 6.83 -0.62
C HIS A 24 -8.24 7.96 0.40
N TYR A 25 -7.22 8.79 0.34
CA TYR A 25 -7.01 9.96 1.19
C TYR A 25 -6.88 11.23 0.35
N SER A 26 -7.03 12.39 0.99
CA SER A 26 -6.81 13.69 0.37
C SER A 26 -5.42 13.75 -0.26
N PHE A 27 -5.35 13.88 -1.56
CA PHE A 27 -4.13 13.83 -2.35
C PHE A 27 -4.24 14.79 -3.54
N ASP A 28 -3.14 15.45 -3.92
CA ASP A 28 -3.08 16.43 -5.00
C ASP A 28 -4.26 17.43 -4.96
N SER A 29 -5.17 17.42 -5.93
CA SER A 29 -6.37 18.28 -6.00
C SER A 29 -7.58 17.77 -5.23
N TYR A 30 -7.60 16.48 -4.86
CA TYR A 30 -8.68 15.89 -4.08
C TYR A 30 -8.60 16.28 -2.61
N ARG A 31 -9.74 16.72 -2.04
CA ARG A 31 -9.87 17.07 -0.62
C ARG A 31 -11.10 16.41 -0.02
N ASP A 32 -10.86 15.61 1.02
CA ASP A 32 -11.90 14.98 1.85
C ASP A 32 -11.47 15.11 3.32
N PRO A 33 -12.18 15.90 4.14
CA PRO A 33 -11.80 16.13 5.54
C PRO A 33 -11.89 14.88 6.41
N GLU A 34 -12.67 13.86 6.02
CA GLU A 34 -12.77 12.60 6.75
C GLU A 34 -11.63 11.61 6.41
N TYR A 35 -10.96 11.85 5.28
CA TYR A 35 -9.89 10.98 4.76
C TYR A 35 -8.64 11.82 4.47
N THR A 36 -7.98 12.29 5.53
CA THR A 36 -6.72 13.04 5.43
C THR A 36 -5.52 12.24 5.87
N ILE A 37 -5.68 11.41 6.90
CA ILE A 37 -4.64 10.60 7.51
C ILE A 37 -5.27 9.48 8.36
N PHE A 38 -4.55 8.37 8.52
CA PHE A 38 -4.89 7.32 9.47
C PHE A 38 -3.61 6.84 10.16
N GLY A 39 -3.41 7.23 11.43
CA GLY A 39 -2.14 7.05 12.10
C GLY A 39 -0.98 7.66 11.30
N ARG A 40 0.00 6.85 10.93
CA ARG A 40 1.12 7.28 10.07
C ARG A 40 0.82 7.20 8.56
N LEU A 41 -0.29 6.58 8.16
CA LEU A 41 -0.67 6.45 6.75
C LEU A 41 -1.27 7.76 6.23
N ARG A 42 -0.54 8.45 5.34
CA ARG A 42 -0.93 9.74 4.76
C ARG A 42 -1.54 9.62 3.36
N VAL A 43 -1.08 8.64 2.58
CA VAL A 43 -1.56 8.35 1.22
C VAL A 43 -1.74 6.86 1.05
N PHE A 44 -2.82 6.47 0.39
CA PHE A 44 -3.07 5.13 -0.11
C PHE A 44 -3.78 5.26 -1.45
N ASN A 45 -3.09 4.89 -2.54
CA ASN A 45 -3.61 4.96 -3.89
C ASN A 45 -3.50 3.58 -4.55
N ASP A 46 -4.51 3.21 -5.33
CA ASP A 46 -4.46 2.07 -6.26
C ASP A 46 -4.34 2.65 -7.66
N ASP A 47 -3.14 2.58 -8.20
CA ASP A 47 -2.76 3.23 -9.46
C ASP A 47 -2.57 2.19 -10.58
N ARG A 48 -3.06 2.54 -11.78
CA ARG A 48 -2.86 1.78 -13.01
C ARG A 48 -2.24 2.65 -14.07
N LEU A 49 -1.22 2.13 -14.74
CA LEU A 49 -0.55 2.78 -15.87
C LEU A 49 -0.70 1.93 -17.15
N ILE A 50 -1.00 2.58 -18.27
CA ILE A 50 -0.94 1.93 -19.59
C ILE A 50 0.51 1.52 -19.92
N PRO A 51 0.73 0.62 -20.92
CA PRO A 51 2.07 0.26 -21.37
C PRO A 51 2.95 1.47 -21.69
N GLY A 52 4.22 1.44 -21.25
CA GLY A 52 5.21 2.49 -21.48
C GLY A 52 4.96 3.83 -20.79
N ALA A 53 3.88 3.96 -20.01
CA ALA A 53 3.57 5.20 -19.32
C ALA A 53 4.61 5.53 -18.23
N VAL A 54 4.91 6.83 -18.11
CA VAL A 54 5.87 7.36 -17.14
C VAL A 54 5.20 8.44 -16.32
N TRP A 55 5.21 8.30 -15.01
CA TRP A 55 4.92 9.40 -14.09
C TRP A 55 6.13 10.34 -14.09
N PRO A 56 5.99 11.60 -14.53
CA PRO A 56 7.12 12.49 -14.69
C PRO A 56 7.93 12.70 -13.42
N LEU A 57 9.19 13.04 -13.57
CA LEU A 57 10.09 13.37 -12.46
C LEU A 57 9.50 14.48 -11.59
N HIS A 58 9.33 14.21 -10.30
CA HIS A 58 8.73 15.13 -9.33
C HIS A 58 9.39 14.99 -7.96
N PRO A 59 9.36 16.05 -7.12
CA PRO A 59 10.04 16.03 -5.83
C PRO A 59 9.10 15.69 -4.69
N HIS A 60 9.66 15.01 -3.68
CA HIS A 60 9.04 14.85 -2.37
C HIS A 60 10.08 15.01 -1.27
N GLN A 61 9.60 15.26 -0.04
CA GLN A 61 10.44 15.31 1.15
C GLN A 61 9.65 14.86 2.38
N ASN A 62 10.36 14.33 3.38
CA ASN A 62 9.83 13.97 4.70
C ASN A 62 8.66 12.98 4.66
N VAL A 63 8.69 12.07 3.70
CA VAL A 63 7.79 10.93 3.61
C VAL A 63 8.56 9.68 3.24
N GLU A 64 8.02 8.53 3.62
CA GLU A 64 8.41 7.22 3.13
C GLU A 64 7.43 6.84 2.02
N GLY A 65 7.89 6.84 0.76
CA GLY A 65 7.13 6.35 -0.38
C GLY A 65 7.24 4.84 -0.47
N LEU A 66 6.11 4.14 -0.40
CA LEU A 66 6.05 2.68 -0.43
C LEU A 66 5.23 2.23 -1.64
N THR A 67 5.74 1.25 -2.36
CA THR A 67 5.07 0.65 -3.51
C THR A 67 4.91 -0.84 -3.30
N TYR A 68 3.71 -1.38 -3.53
CA TYR A 68 3.45 -2.81 -3.70
C TYR A 68 2.98 -3.05 -5.13
N VAL A 69 3.71 -3.86 -5.89
CA VAL A 69 3.39 -4.17 -7.29
C VAL A 69 2.33 -5.27 -7.33
N VAL A 70 1.14 -4.92 -7.82
CA VAL A 70 0.01 -5.86 -7.93
C VAL A 70 0.09 -6.64 -9.25
N GLU A 71 0.39 -5.93 -10.34
CA GLU A 71 0.38 -6.48 -11.71
C GLU A 71 1.39 -5.72 -12.58
N GLY A 72 1.96 -6.42 -13.55
CA GLY A 72 2.89 -5.83 -14.52
C GLY A 72 4.32 -5.69 -14.01
N SER A 73 5.00 -4.64 -14.44
CA SER A 73 6.44 -4.44 -14.25
C SER A 73 6.73 -3.00 -13.84
N PHE A 74 7.03 -2.78 -12.57
CA PHE A 74 7.27 -1.46 -11.99
C PHE A 74 8.73 -1.04 -12.16
N GLY A 75 8.95 0.10 -12.79
CA GLY A 75 10.25 0.75 -12.88
C GLY A 75 10.29 2.04 -12.06
N HIS A 76 11.47 2.40 -11.56
CA HIS A 76 11.70 3.58 -10.76
C HIS A 76 13.02 4.25 -11.14
N LYS A 77 13.02 5.58 -11.16
CA LYS A 77 14.22 6.41 -11.35
C LYS A 77 14.24 7.52 -10.32
N ASP A 78 15.41 7.86 -9.81
CA ASP A 78 15.60 8.95 -8.85
C ASP A 78 16.98 9.62 -9.00
N ASP A 79 17.17 10.72 -8.26
CA ASP A 79 18.43 11.47 -8.21
C ASP A 79 19.36 11.05 -7.07
N VAL A 80 19.00 9.98 -6.33
CA VAL A 80 19.75 9.50 -5.15
C VAL A 80 20.55 8.25 -5.46
N GLY A 81 19.93 7.22 -6.04
CA GLY A 81 20.52 5.94 -6.34
C GLY A 81 20.50 5.59 -7.82
N GLY A 82 19.72 6.31 -8.62
CA GLY A 82 19.64 6.13 -10.06
C GLY A 82 18.36 5.46 -10.55
N ALA A 83 18.46 4.36 -11.28
CA ALA A 83 17.33 3.61 -11.80
C ALA A 83 17.23 2.24 -11.13
N PHE A 84 16.02 1.87 -10.74
CA PHE A 84 15.68 0.61 -10.08
C PHE A 84 14.55 -0.10 -10.81
N GLY A 85 14.56 -1.39 -10.75
CA GLY A 85 13.59 -2.25 -11.41
C GLY A 85 14.16 -2.91 -12.65
N PRO A 86 13.33 -3.54 -13.45
CA PRO A 86 11.89 -3.69 -13.23
C PRO A 86 11.55 -4.65 -12.09
N LEU A 87 10.56 -4.30 -11.29
CA LEU A 87 10.03 -5.14 -10.21
C LEU A 87 8.77 -5.86 -10.68
N PRO A 88 8.71 -7.20 -10.58
CA PRO A 88 7.52 -7.97 -10.93
C PRO A 88 6.41 -7.88 -9.85
N ALA A 89 5.22 -8.37 -10.19
CA ALA A 89 4.11 -8.49 -9.25
C ALA A 89 4.50 -9.27 -7.97
N GLY A 90 4.09 -8.76 -6.83
CA GLY A 90 4.43 -9.24 -5.48
C GLY A 90 5.65 -8.56 -4.87
N SER A 91 6.37 -7.76 -5.63
CA SER A 91 7.50 -6.98 -5.12
C SER A 91 7.07 -5.76 -4.33
N VAL A 92 7.95 -5.31 -3.45
CA VAL A 92 7.80 -4.03 -2.73
C VAL A 92 9.03 -3.16 -2.91
N GLN A 93 8.81 -1.85 -2.89
CA GLN A 93 9.85 -0.84 -2.82
C GLN A 93 9.54 0.14 -1.70
N ARG A 94 10.56 0.59 -1.00
CA ARG A 94 10.52 1.77 -0.15
C ARG A 94 11.53 2.79 -0.66
N MET A 95 11.07 4.03 -0.83
CA MET A 95 11.93 5.19 -1.00
C MET A 95 11.79 6.13 0.19
N THR A 96 12.86 6.26 0.97
CA THR A 96 12.98 7.35 1.95
C THR A 96 13.25 8.64 1.19
N LEU A 97 12.33 9.60 1.28
CA LEU A 97 12.44 10.90 0.61
C LEU A 97 13.05 11.99 1.52
N GLY A 98 13.08 11.75 2.81
CA GLY A 98 13.82 12.45 3.87
C GLY A 98 14.14 13.91 3.60
N SER A 99 15.42 14.27 3.43
CA SER A 99 15.85 15.66 3.17
C SER A 99 15.43 16.22 1.81
N GLY A 100 14.78 15.41 0.98
CA GLY A 100 14.30 15.74 -0.36
C GLY A 100 14.97 14.88 -1.42
N ALA A 101 14.17 14.39 -2.37
CA ALA A 101 14.62 13.67 -3.55
C ALA A 101 13.62 13.85 -4.69
N TRP A 102 14.11 13.70 -5.92
CA TRP A 102 13.30 13.66 -7.13
C TRP A 102 13.19 12.23 -7.59
N HIS A 103 11.98 11.81 -7.95
CA HIS A 103 11.74 10.47 -8.48
C HIS A 103 10.69 10.45 -9.58
N SER A 104 10.63 9.31 -10.26
CA SER A 104 9.72 9.01 -11.35
C SER A 104 9.39 7.54 -11.30
N GLU A 105 8.11 7.19 -11.44
CA GLU A 105 7.64 5.83 -11.59
C GLU A 105 7.22 5.57 -13.03
N LEU A 106 7.42 4.34 -13.48
CA LEU A 106 7.11 3.98 -14.87
C LEU A 106 6.62 2.54 -14.99
N ASN A 107 5.74 2.31 -15.96
CA ASN A 107 5.47 0.97 -16.43
C ASN A 107 6.61 0.53 -17.36
N ALA A 108 7.42 -0.42 -16.91
CA ALA A 108 8.59 -0.90 -17.67
C ALA A 108 8.22 -1.84 -18.83
N SER A 109 6.94 -2.21 -18.98
CA SER A 109 6.43 -2.99 -20.11
C SER A 109 5.86 -2.07 -21.20
N GLU A 110 6.23 -2.32 -22.45
CA GLU A 110 5.68 -1.64 -23.61
C GLU A 110 4.37 -2.27 -24.11
N THR A 111 3.94 -3.41 -23.54
CA THR A 111 2.78 -4.18 -24.04
C THR A 111 1.73 -4.47 -22.99
N GLU A 112 2.12 -4.57 -21.72
CA GLU A 112 1.24 -4.99 -20.64
C GLU A 112 0.96 -3.82 -19.69
N PRO A 113 -0.27 -3.68 -19.17
CA PRO A 113 -0.58 -2.68 -18.15
C PRO A 113 0.14 -2.98 -16.84
N MET A 114 0.25 -1.97 -15.99
CA MET A 114 0.78 -2.09 -14.65
C MET A 114 -0.23 -1.62 -13.62
N ARG A 115 -0.31 -2.29 -12.48
CA ARG A 115 -1.06 -1.88 -11.30
C ARG A 115 -0.19 -1.96 -10.06
N PHE A 116 -0.23 -0.93 -9.23
CA PHE A 116 0.50 -0.90 -7.96
C PHE A 116 -0.27 -0.13 -6.90
N ILE A 117 -0.01 -0.46 -5.65
CA ILE A 117 -0.50 0.29 -4.50
C ILE A 117 0.61 1.23 -4.05
N GLN A 118 0.32 2.54 -4.09
CA GLN A 118 1.22 3.58 -3.59
C GLN A 118 0.77 4.01 -2.21
N MET A 119 1.69 3.98 -1.25
CA MET A 119 1.44 4.40 0.13
C MET A 119 2.47 5.42 0.57
N TRP A 120 2.05 6.40 1.38
CA TRP A 120 2.98 7.27 2.08
C TRP A 120 2.84 7.09 3.57
N ILE A 121 3.96 6.76 4.22
CA ILE A 121 4.07 6.69 5.68
C ILE A 121 4.84 7.92 6.17
N LEU A 122 4.30 8.60 7.17
CA LEU A 122 5.01 9.69 7.84
C LEU A 122 6.14 9.09 8.69
N PRO A 123 7.40 9.50 8.46
CA PRO A 123 8.53 8.98 9.22
C PRO A 123 8.53 9.54 10.65
N ASP A 124 9.22 8.82 11.55
CA ASP A 124 9.40 9.26 12.95
C ASP A 124 10.41 10.39 13.07
N GLN A 125 11.26 10.60 12.06
CA GLN A 125 12.25 11.66 12.01
C GLN A 125 12.22 12.36 10.65
N LEU A 126 12.30 13.69 10.66
CA LEU A 126 12.42 14.50 9.46
C LEU A 126 13.89 14.58 8.99
N GLY A 127 14.07 14.88 7.70
CA GLY A 127 15.40 15.11 7.14
C GLY A 127 16.28 13.87 7.05
N LEU A 128 15.72 12.67 7.08
CA LEU A 128 16.46 11.43 6.87
C LEU A 128 17.23 11.45 5.56
N LYS A 129 18.33 10.70 5.49
CA LYS A 129 19.06 10.53 4.24
C LYS A 129 18.18 9.80 3.22
N PRO A 130 17.96 10.35 2.03
CA PRO A 130 17.24 9.66 0.97
C PRO A 130 17.88 8.34 0.57
N GLY A 131 17.05 7.36 0.19
CA GLY A 131 17.54 6.04 -0.21
C GLY A 131 16.41 5.12 -0.61
N VAL A 132 16.74 4.06 -1.36
CA VAL A 132 15.80 3.07 -1.88
C VAL A 132 16.16 1.69 -1.37
N GLU A 133 15.14 0.92 -1.01
CA GLU A 133 15.23 -0.50 -0.69
C GLU A 133 14.12 -1.25 -1.41
N GLN A 134 14.43 -2.43 -1.97
CA GLN A 134 13.51 -3.25 -2.75
C GLN A 134 13.60 -4.69 -2.32
N LYS A 135 12.47 -5.40 -2.41
CA LYS A 135 12.43 -6.85 -2.19
C LYS A 135 11.35 -7.50 -3.05
N GLU A 136 11.71 -8.60 -3.66
CA GLU A 136 10.79 -9.45 -4.40
C GLU A 136 10.24 -10.55 -3.47
N PHE A 137 8.91 -10.75 -3.53
CA PHE A 137 8.24 -11.84 -2.84
C PHE A 137 7.44 -12.67 -3.85
N THR A 138 7.49 -13.96 -3.67
CA THR A 138 6.75 -14.90 -4.51
C THR A 138 5.29 -15.04 -4.05
N THR A 139 4.45 -15.64 -4.88
CA THR A 139 3.10 -16.01 -4.45
C THR A 139 3.11 -16.93 -3.25
N THR A 140 4.07 -17.88 -3.17
CA THR A 140 4.20 -18.81 -2.03
C THR A 140 4.48 -18.09 -0.72
N ASP A 141 5.16 -16.95 -0.74
CA ASP A 141 5.48 -16.19 0.48
C ASP A 141 4.25 -15.56 1.13
N ARG A 142 3.17 -15.34 0.37
CA ARG A 142 1.92 -14.71 0.82
C ARG A 142 0.66 -15.57 0.63
N HIS A 143 0.80 -16.84 0.19
CA HIS A 143 -0.34 -17.72 -0.03
C HIS A 143 -0.85 -18.32 1.29
N ASN A 144 -2.09 -18.00 1.65
CA ASN A 144 -2.78 -18.43 2.87
C ASN A 144 -2.02 -18.10 4.17
N LYS A 145 -1.26 -17.02 4.15
CA LYS A 145 -0.53 -16.48 5.32
C LYS A 145 -0.31 -14.98 5.16
N LEU A 146 -0.18 -14.29 6.28
CA LEU A 146 0.16 -12.87 6.31
C LEU A 146 1.67 -12.70 6.11
N LEU A 147 2.08 -12.13 4.97
CA LEU A 147 3.46 -11.74 4.72
C LEU A 147 3.67 -10.32 5.22
N LYS A 148 4.54 -10.11 6.22
CA LYS A 148 5.02 -8.78 6.62
C LYS A 148 6.01 -8.29 5.57
N ALA A 149 5.53 -7.57 4.55
CA ALA A 149 6.35 -7.17 3.41
C ALA A 149 7.21 -5.93 3.69
N ILE A 150 6.67 -4.96 4.45
CA ILE A 150 7.37 -3.73 4.87
C ILE A 150 7.13 -3.55 6.36
N SER A 151 8.15 -3.13 7.13
CA SER A 151 8.04 -3.03 8.58
C SER A 151 9.06 -2.04 9.15
N LYS A 152 8.69 -1.37 10.25
CA LYS A 152 9.65 -0.58 11.05
C LYS A 152 10.76 -1.44 11.69
N ASP A 153 10.54 -2.74 11.81
CA ASP A 153 11.51 -3.66 12.44
C ASP A 153 12.58 -4.14 11.44
N GLY A 154 12.36 -3.97 10.13
CA GLY A 154 13.23 -4.51 9.08
C GLY A 154 13.29 -6.04 9.09
N GLY A 155 14.49 -6.62 9.07
CA GLY A 155 14.71 -8.06 9.06
C GLY A 155 14.38 -8.70 7.70
N ASP A 156 13.42 -9.63 7.68
CA ASP A 156 12.96 -10.24 6.43
C ASP A 156 12.01 -9.35 5.62
N SER A 157 11.57 -8.21 6.15
CA SER A 157 10.79 -7.19 5.48
C SER A 157 11.67 -6.00 5.05
N VAL A 158 11.19 -5.21 4.09
CA VAL A 158 11.78 -3.91 3.76
C VAL A 158 11.59 -2.96 4.95
N LEU A 159 12.65 -2.24 5.33
CA LEU A 159 12.60 -1.30 6.44
C LEU A 159 11.80 -0.04 6.07
N VAL A 160 10.91 0.42 6.96
CA VAL A 160 10.29 1.75 6.90
C VAL A 160 10.62 2.54 8.15
N ASN A 161 10.91 3.86 7.99
CA ASN A 161 11.32 4.73 9.10
C ASN A 161 10.15 5.40 9.84
N GLY A 162 8.96 4.83 9.79
CA GLY A 162 7.76 5.26 10.49
C GLY A 162 7.09 4.08 11.21
N ASP A 163 6.31 4.36 12.24
CA ASP A 163 5.66 3.29 13.03
C ASP A 163 4.48 2.67 12.26
N ALA A 164 4.84 1.80 11.30
CA ALA A 164 3.90 1.06 10.48
C ALA A 164 4.45 -0.32 10.07
N HIS A 165 3.53 -1.25 9.84
CA HIS A 165 3.80 -2.57 9.27
C HIS A 165 2.81 -2.82 8.14
N ILE A 166 3.29 -3.25 6.98
CA ILE A 166 2.46 -3.54 5.82
C ILE A 166 2.46 -5.04 5.57
N TYR A 167 1.26 -5.60 5.57
CA TYR A 167 1.01 -7.01 5.34
C TYR A 167 0.27 -7.23 4.03
N VAL A 168 0.64 -8.27 3.30
CA VAL A 168 -0.03 -8.72 2.09
C VAL A 168 -0.36 -10.21 2.21
N SER A 169 -1.47 -10.64 1.60
CA SER A 169 -1.85 -12.04 1.55
C SER A 169 -2.69 -12.35 0.31
N ARG A 170 -2.53 -13.58 -0.20
CA ARG A 170 -3.50 -14.21 -1.10
C ARG A 170 -4.22 -15.29 -0.29
N VAL A 171 -5.53 -15.13 -0.12
CA VAL A 171 -6.36 -15.96 0.74
C VAL A 171 -7.31 -16.77 -0.13
N ASP A 172 -7.25 -18.10 -0.05
CA ASP A 172 -8.18 -18.97 -0.75
C ASP A 172 -9.56 -18.97 -0.09
N THR A 173 -10.59 -19.30 -0.86
CA THR A 173 -11.95 -19.43 -0.36
C THR A 173 -12.01 -20.37 0.85
N GLY A 174 -12.63 -19.91 1.93
CA GLY A 174 -12.82 -20.67 3.18
C GLY A 174 -11.64 -20.65 4.14
N VAL A 175 -10.47 -20.20 3.73
CA VAL A 175 -9.30 -20.03 4.61
C VAL A 175 -9.52 -18.84 5.54
N GLU A 176 -9.18 -18.99 6.82
CA GLU A 176 -9.22 -17.93 7.83
C GLU A 176 -7.81 -17.61 8.30
N LEU A 177 -7.47 -16.33 8.27
CA LEU A 177 -6.26 -15.76 8.84
C LEU A 177 -6.62 -14.85 10.00
N LYS A 178 -5.77 -14.79 11.02
CA LYS A 178 -5.95 -13.93 12.19
C LYS A 178 -4.73 -13.06 12.41
N TYR A 179 -4.98 -11.83 12.88
CA TYR A 179 -3.94 -10.88 13.20
C TYR A 179 -4.29 -10.17 14.51
N ASP A 180 -3.41 -10.30 15.51
CA ASP A 180 -3.52 -9.61 16.79
C ASP A 180 -3.06 -8.16 16.62
N ILE A 181 -3.87 -7.20 17.07
CA ILE A 181 -3.58 -5.77 17.02
C ILE A 181 -3.10 -5.34 18.40
N GLU A 182 -1.91 -4.75 18.47
CA GLU A 182 -1.38 -4.20 19.71
C GLU A 182 -2.15 -2.95 20.15
N ASP A 183 -2.03 -2.59 21.43
CA ASP A 183 -2.66 -1.39 21.99
C ASP A 183 -2.22 -0.12 21.25
N ASN A 184 -3.15 0.83 21.08
CA ASN A 184 -2.96 2.10 20.39
C ASN A 184 -2.57 1.96 18.90
N ARG A 185 -2.89 0.85 18.26
CA ARG A 185 -2.72 0.65 16.83
C ARG A 185 -4.06 0.50 16.12
N GLY A 186 -4.06 0.76 14.84
CA GLY A 186 -5.22 0.57 13.96
C GLY A 186 -4.80 -0.04 12.64
N ILE A 187 -5.77 -0.62 11.96
CA ILE A 187 -5.58 -1.28 10.67
C ILE A 187 -6.29 -0.50 9.58
N TYR A 188 -5.56 -0.10 8.54
CA TYR A 188 -6.14 0.27 7.26
C TYR A 188 -6.12 -0.94 6.34
N PHE A 189 -7.28 -1.50 6.07
CA PHE A 189 -7.48 -2.75 5.31
C PHE A 189 -8.01 -2.46 3.91
N TYR A 190 -7.48 -3.15 2.88
CA TYR A 190 -7.90 -3.00 1.50
C TYR A 190 -7.97 -4.35 0.78
N VAL A 191 -9.05 -4.57 0.01
CA VAL A 191 -9.23 -5.75 -0.85
C VAL A 191 -8.77 -5.41 -2.26
N ILE A 192 -7.61 -5.92 -2.65
CA ILE A 192 -7.02 -5.71 -3.98
C ILE A 192 -7.83 -6.44 -5.06
N SER A 193 -8.26 -7.69 -4.77
CA SER A 193 -9.10 -8.51 -5.65
C SER A 193 -9.85 -9.59 -4.88
N GLY A 194 -10.97 -10.06 -5.42
CA GLY A 194 -11.83 -11.09 -4.81
C GLY A 194 -12.72 -10.55 -3.70
N ALA A 195 -13.02 -11.39 -2.71
CA ALA A 195 -13.86 -11.02 -1.57
C ALA A 195 -13.43 -11.72 -0.28
N VAL A 196 -13.51 -11.00 0.84
CA VAL A 196 -13.23 -11.52 2.19
C VAL A 196 -14.33 -11.14 3.17
N GLU A 197 -14.40 -11.85 4.29
CA GLU A 197 -15.11 -11.46 5.50
C GLU A 197 -14.09 -10.94 6.51
N LEU A 198 -14.16 -9.65 6.84
CA LEU A 198 -13.34 -9.00 7.87
C LEU A 198 -14.20 -8.86 9.15
N ASN A 199 -13.88 -9.60 10.20
CA ASN A 199 -14.69 -9.69 11.44
C ASN A 199 -16.18 -9.85 11.11
N GLY A 200 -16.54 -10.74 10.17
CA GLY A 200 -17.91 -11.04 9.74
C GLY A 200 -18.52 -10.02 8.75
N ASN A 201 -17.82 -8.96 8.41
CA ASN A 201 -18.26 -7.99 7.41
C ASN A 201 -17.71 -8.37 6.03
N ARG A 202 -18.56 -8.57 5.03
CA ARG A 202 -18.14 -8.86 3.66
C ARG A 202 -17.58 -7.59 3.00
N LEU A 203 -16.34 -7.70 2.49
CA LEU A 203 -15.65 -6.72 1.66
C LEU A 203 -15.32 -7.36 0.32
N GLU A 204 -15.44 -6.59 -0.76
CA GLU A 204 -15.18 -7.01 -2.14
C GLU A 204 -14.04 -6.16 -2.74
N THR A 205 -13.60 -6.52 -3.95
CA THR A 205 -12.55 -5.77 -4.67
C THR A 205 -12.79 -4.26 -4.61
N GLY A 206 -11.77 -3.51 -4.18
CA GLY A 206 -11.81 -2.05 -4.06
C GLY A 206 -12.36 -1.53 -2.72
N ASP A 207 -13.05 -2.37 -1.93
CA ASP A 207 -13.53 -1.98 -0.61
C ASP A 207 -12.35 -1.85 0.37
N ASN A 208 -12.49 -0.92 1.30
CA ASN A 208 -11.52 -0.71 2.36
C ASN A 208 -12.18 -0.53 3.72
N ALA A 209 -11.42 -0.69 4.79
CA ALA A 209 -11.88 -0.50 6.14
C ALA A 209 -10.80 0.14 7.02
N GLN A 210 -11.23 1.07 7.88
CA GLN A 210 -10.45 1.53 9.03
C GLN A 210 -10.92 0.76 10.26
N VAL A 211 -10.01 0.03 10.90
CA VAL A 211 -10.27 -0.74 12.12
C VAL A 211 -9.57 -0.07 13.28
N THR A 212 -10.34 0.31 14.28
CA THR A 212 -9.87 0.93 15.53
C THR A 212 -10.57 0.26 16.72
N GLU A 213 -9.99 0.33 17.91
CA GLU A 213 -10.62 -0.22 19.13
C GLU A 213 -10.90 -1.74 19.08
N GLU A 214 -10.16 -2.48 18.23
CA GLU A 214 -10.17 -3.94 18.12
C GLU A 214 -8.79 -4.50 18.49
N ASN A 215 -8.75 -5.66 19.14
CA ASN A 215 -7.51 -6.35 19.49
C ASN A 215 -7.16 -7.47 18.50
N LEU A 216 -8.09 -7.77 17.59
CA LEU A 216 -7.95 -8.88 16.65
C LEU A 216 -8.74 -8.58 15.38
N ILE A 217 -8.16 -8.87 14.21
CA ILE A 217 -8.92 -9.06 12.98
C ILE A 217 -8.90 -10.52 12.56
N SER A 218 -10.09 -11.03 12.15
CA SER A 218 -10.26 -12.29 11.44
C SER A 218 -10.57 -11.99 9.99
N ILE A 219 -9.80 -12.59 9.08
CA ILE A 219 -9.89 -12.43 7.64
C ILE A 219 -10.21 -13.78 7.04
N ARG A 220 -11.42 -13.98 6.54
CA ARG A 220 -11.84 -15.22 5.90
C ARG A 220 -12.07 -15.01 4.41
N GLY A 221 -11.47 -15.83 3.57
CA GLY A 221 -11.73 -15.81 2.14
C GLY A 221 -13.19 -16.18 1.84
N ALA A 222 -13.99 -15.22 1.39
CA ALA A 222 -15.33 -15.49 0.85
C ALA A 222 -15.24 -15.96 -0.61
N GLU A 223 -14.24 -15.47 -1.31
CA GLU A 223 -13.72 -15.91 -2.61
C GLU A 223 -12.19 -15.93 -2.51
N THR A 224 -11.49 -16.49 -3.51
CA THR A 224 -10.04 -16.30 -3.58
C THR A 224 -9.74 -14.81 -3.74
N ALA A 225 -8.97 -14.24 -2.82
CA ALA A 225 -8.75 -12.81 -2.70
C ALA A 225 -7.26 -12.48 -2.54
N GLU A 226 -6.88 -11.28 -2.96
CA GLU A 226 -5.62 -10.65 -2.57
C GLU A 226 -5.94 -9.42 -1.73
N ILE A 227 -5.27 -9.31 -0.58
CA ILE A 227 -5.47 -8.22 0.38
C ILE A 227 -4.15 -7.57 0.76
N ILE A 228 -4.23 -6.30 1.14
CA ILE A 228 -3.15 -5.56 1.79
C ILE A 228 -3.71 -4.81 2.97
N PHE A 229 -2.95 -4.74 4.07
CA PHE A 229 -3.30 -3.84 5.16
C PHE A 229 -2.07 -3.18 5.77
N VAL A 230 -2.30 -1.99 6.28
CA VAL A 230 -1.34 -1.19 7.03
C VAL A 230 -1.74 -1.21 8.49
N ASP A 231 -0.91 -1.80 9.32
CA ASP A 231 -0.98 -1.69 10.77
C ASP A 231 -0.13 -0.49 11.18
N THR A 232 -0.71 0.49 11.82
CA THR A 232 -0.04 1.73 12.19
C THR A 232 -0.46 2.22 13.56
N ARG A 233 0.48 2.87 14.27
CA ARG A 233 0.19 3.54 15.51
C ARG A 233 -0.82 4.66 15.28
N LEU A 234 -1.85 4.70 16.13
CA LEU A 234 -2.80 5.81 16.20
C LEU A 234 -2.27 6.83 17.22
N ASP A 235 -1.98 8.05 16.75
CA ASP A 235 -1.70 9.15 17.65
C ASP A 235 -3.03 9.61 18.28
N ASN A 236 -3.10 9.63 19.62
CA ASN A 236 -4.23 10.16 20.39
C ASN A 236 -4.14 11.68 20.42
#